data_6c959a580f0a4d88bcc7a2ebf6b56d2c
#
_entry.id   6c959a580f0a4d88bcc7a2ebf6b56d2c
#
_cell.length_a   1.000
_cell.length_b   1.000
_cell.length_c   1.000
_cell.angle_alpha   90.00
_cell.angle_beta   90.00
_cell.angle_gamma   90.00
#
_symmetry.space_group_name_H-M   'P 1'
#
loop_
_entity.id
_entity.type
_entity.pdbx_description
1 polymer ?
#
loop_
_entity_poly.entity_id
_entity_poly.type
_entity_poly.pdbx_seq_one_letter_code
_entity_poly.pdbx_strand_id
1 'polypeptide(L)'
;SGWYAPGANTHRNAFAGRNFEYYSEDGFLSGSMSAATVGAAEKNGMYCYIKHFALNERETWRHYGLCTWADEQAMREIYFVPFEKAVKEGGSTAVMSSYNNIGTTWAGASTALLTNVLRNEWGFIGTVITDNNEEHGFMDIEKAVLAGGTNLLFGWGTKTFDNLSQTATGQLKMREAA
;
A
#
# COMPACT_ATOMS: atom_id res chain seq x y z
N SER A 1 10.74 -11.54 11.47
CA SER A 1 10.51 -11.93 10.07
C SER A 1 9.35 -11.15 9.50
N GLY A 2 9.39 -10.83 8.18
CA GLY A 2 8.31 -10.16 7.48
C GLY A 2 7.52 -11.12 6.58
N TRP A 3 6.23 -10.90 6.43
CA TRP A 3 5.33 -11.69 5.59
C TRP A 3 4.57 -10.80 4.61
N TYR A 4 4.64 -11.10 3.31
CA TYR A 4 3.94 -10.34 2.26
C TYR A 4 2.47 -10.79 2.15
N ALA A 5 1.71 -10.56 3.23
CA ALA A 5 0.31 -10.88 3.41
C ALA A 5 -0.22 -10.13 4.65
N PRO A 6 -1.55 -10.18 4.92
CA PRO A 6 -2.61 -10.72 4.08
C PRO A 6 -2.94 -9.83 2.88
N GLY A 7 -3.54 -10.43 1.83
CA GLY A 7 -4.25 -9.69 0.81
C GLY A 7 -5.60 -9.21 1.36
N ALA A 8 -5.87 -7.91 1.28
CA ALA A 8 -7.03 -7.30 1.94
C ALA A 8 -7.95 -6.50 0.99
N ASN A 9 -7.67 -6.52 -0.30
CA ASN A 9 -8.56 -5.90 -1.27
C ASN A 9 -9.94 -6.59 -1.30
N THR A 10 -10.97 -5.90 -1.76
CA THR A 10 -12.33 -6.44 -1.77
C THR A 10 -12.61 -7.26 -3.04
N HIS A 11 -13.53 -8.25 -2.95
CA HIS A 11 -14.03 -9.00 -4.11
C HIS A 11 -15.00 -8.12 -4.92
N ARG A 12 -14.48 -7.15 -5.63
CA ARG A 12 -15.31 -6.21 -6.41
C ARG A 12 -15.94 -6.86 -7.64
N ASN A 13 -15.25 -7.85 -8.23
CA ASN A 13 -15.64 -8.48 -9.48
C ASN A 13 -15.16 -9.93 -9.49
N ALA A 14 -16.00 -10.86 -10.00
CA ALA A 14 -15.64 -12.27 -10.10
C ALA A 14 -14.37 -12.51 -10.94
N PHE A 15 -14.09 -11.65 -11.90
CA PHE A 15 -12.93 -11.72 -12.80
C PHE A 15 -11.76 -10.81 -12.36
N ALA A 16 -11.72 -10.40 -11.10
CA ALA A 16 -10.65 -9.55 -10.57
C ALA A 16 -9.26 -10.20 -10.69
N GLY A 17 -9.18 -11.53 -10.63
CA GLY A 17 -7.95 -12.31 -10.82
C GLY A 17 -7.29 -12.78 -9.52
N ARG A 18 -7.59 -12.17 -8.36
CA ARG A 18 -7.00 -12.53 -7.05
C ARG A 18 -8.01 -12.70 -5.92
N ASN A 19 -9.28 -12.93 -6.23
CA ASN A 19 -10.30 -13.17 -5.19
C ASN A 19 -9.97 -14.38 -4.29
N PHE A 20 -9.22 -15.36 -4.80
CA PHE A 20 -8.76 -16.51 -4.01
C PHE A 20 -7.84 -16.12 -2.84
N GLU A 21 -7.20 -14.95 -2.90
CA GLU A 21 -6.27 -14.45 -1.90
C GLU A 21 -6.94 -13.47 -0.92
N TYR A 22 -8.02 -12.85 -1.32
CA TYR A 22 -8.73 -11.83 -0.56
C TYR A 22 -9.86 -12.43 0.26
N TYR A 23 -10.29 -11.74 1.32
CA TYR A 23 -11.25 -12.33 2.28
C TYR A 23 -12.71 -12.27 1.83
N SER A 24 -13.18 -11.12 1.32
CA SER A 24 -14.60 -10.91 1.06
C SER A 24 -14.85 -9.72 0.12
N GLU A 25 -16.07 -9.63 -0.39
CA GLU A 25 -16.64 -8.42 -1.00
C GLU A 25 -17.02 -7.36 0.04
N ASP A 26 -17.24 -7.77 1.29
CA ASP A 26 -17.59 -6.89 2.39
C ASP A 26 -16.32 -6.30 3.03
N GLY A 27 -16.20 -4.97 3.00
CA GLY A 27 -15.04 -4.26 3.56
C GLY A 27 -14.90 -4.44 5.07
N PHE A 28 -16.01 -4.51 5.82
CA PHE A 28 -15.98 -4.71 7.27
C PHE A 28 -15.51 -6.13 7.64
N LEU A 29 -16.05 -7.15 6.97
CA LEU A 29 -15.62 -8.54 7.16
C LEU A 29 -14.15 -8.71 6.79
N SER A 30 -13.74 -8.22 5.61
CA SER A 30 -12.34 -8.24 5.17
C SER A 30 -11.43 -7.53 6.17
N GLY A 31 -11.86 -6.40 6.70
CA GLY A 31 -11.12 -5.65 7.71
C GLY A 31 -10.98 -6.39 9.03
N SER A 32 -12.04 -7.05 9.50
CA SER A 32 -12.02 -7.83 10.74
C SER A 32 -11.10 -9.05 10.61
N MET A 33 -11.14 -9.74 9.47
CA MET A 33 -10.22 -10.85 9.18
C MET A 33 -8.78 -10.38 9.05
N SER A 34 -8.54 -9.26 8.37
CA SER A 34 -7.21 -8.67 8.24
C SER A 34 -6.63 -8.25 9.60
N ALA A 35 -7.42 -7.59 10.42
CA ALA A 35 -7.00 -7.17 11.76
C ALA A 35 -6.65 -8.36 12.66
N ALA A 36 -7.47 -9.41 12.63
CA ALA A 36 -7.22 -10.63 13.39
C ALA A 36 -5.92 -11.33 12.93
N THR A 37 -5.72 -11.45 11.61
CA THR A 37 -4.52 -12.08 11.02
C THR A 37 -3.27 -11.29 11.37
N VAL A 38 -3.29 -9.99 11.14
CA VAL A 38 -2.15 -9.09 11.45
C VAL A 38 -1.85 -9.11 12.94
N GLY A 39 -2.85 -8.91 13.79
CA GLY A 39 -2.65 -8.89 15.25
C GLY A 39 -2.11 -10.20 15.81
N ALA A 40 -2.48 -11.35 15.22
CA ALA A 40 -1.90 -12.63 15.60
C ALA A 40 -0.43 -12.76 15.16
N ALA A 41 -0.10 -12.31 13.95
CA ALA A 41 1.27 -12.33 13.44
C ALA A 41 2.20 -11.41 14.24
N GLU A 42 1.79 -10.17 14.49
CA GLU A 42 2.56 -9.19 15.27
C GLU A 42 2.85 -9.69 16.70
N LYS A 43 1.86 -10.31 17.37
CA LYS A 43 2.04 -10.93 18.69
C LYS A 43 3.08 -12.06 18.69
N ASN A 44 3.32 -12.67 17.55
CA ASN A 44 4.32 -13.73 17.39
C ASN A 44 5.64 -13.23 16.77
N GLY A 45 5.88 -11.92 16.74
CA GLY A 45 7.12 -11.32 16.26
C GLY A 45 7.28 -11.34 14.74
N MET A 46 6.18 -11.40 14.00
CA MET A 46 6.15 -11.35 12.54
C MET A 46 5.32 -10.17 12.07
N TYR A 47 5.95 -9.20 11.41
CA TYR A 47 5.24 -8.08 10.79
C TYR A 47 4.66 -8.49 9.43
N CYS A 48 3.48 -7.93 9.11
CA CYS A 48 2.72 -8.24 7.91
C CYS A 48 2.69 -7.05 6.97
N TYR A 49 3.19 -7.22 5.74
CA TYR A 49 2.93 -6.26 4.65
C TYR A 49 1.51 -6.48 4.12
N ILE A 50 0.52 -5.87 4.81
CA ILE A 50 -0.86 -5.92 4.33
C ILE A 50 -0.95 -5.28 2.96
N LYS A 51 -1.67 -5.92 2.03
CA LYS A 51 -1.62 -5.57 0.61
C LYS A 51 -2.96 -5.73 -0.10
N HIS A 52 -3.12 -5.06 -1.23
CA HIS A 52 -2.27 -4.02 -1.85
C HIS A 52 -2.95 -2.67 -1.65
N PHE A 53 -2.31 -1.76 -0.98
CA PHE A 53 -2.89 -0.46 -0.60
C PHE A 53 -2.67 0.60 -1.68
N ALA A 54 -3.73 1.01 -2.39
CA ALA A 54 -5.12 0.62 -2.28
C ALA A 54 -5.78 0.53 -3.66
N LEU A 55 -7.04 0.04 -3.69
CA LEU A 55 -7.87 -0.08 -4.89
C LEU A 55 -7.29 -1.02 -5.98
N ASN A 56 -6.59 -2.07 -5.60
CA ASN A 56 -6.10 -3.11 -6.51
C ASN A 56 -7.10 -4.28 -6.60
N GLU A 57 -8.34 -3.99 -7.00
CA GLU A 57 -9.40 -4.99 -7.19
C GLU A 57 -9.44 -5.54 -8.62
N ARG A 58 -8.38 -5.33 -9.41
CA ARG A 58 -8.26 -5.85 -10.78
C ARG A 58 -6.80 -6.09 -11.14
N GLU A 59 -6.50 -7.31 -11.60
CA GLU A 59 -5.16 -7.70 -12.05
C GLU A 59 -4.87 -7.33 -13.51
N THR A 60 -5.89 -7.33 -14.37
CA THR A 60 -5.72 -7.04 -15.79
C THR A 60 -5.16 -5.64 -15.99
N TRP A 61 -4.03 -5.55 -16.69
CA TRP A 61 -3.33 -4.31 -17.04
C TRP A 61 -2.74 -3.52 -15.87
N ARG A 62 -2.74 -4.05 -14.64
CA ARG A 62 -2.21 -3.34 -13.47
C ARG A 62 -0.74 -2.94 -13.63
N HIS A 63 0.06 -3.74 -14.32
CA HIS A 63 1.48 -3.47 -14.58
C HIS A 63 1.72 -2.41 -15.67
N TYR A 64 0.67 -1.93 -16.31
CA TYR A 64 0.74 -0.98 -17.42
C TYR A 64 0.04 0.35 -17.10
N GLY A 65 -0.06 0.70 -15.82
CA GLY A 65 -0.63 1.97 -15.39
C GLY A 65 -2.15 1.99 -15.35
N LEU A 66 -2.79 0.87 -15.01
CA LEU A 66 -4.24 0.82 -14.77
C LEU A 66 -4.68 1.96 -13.85
N CYS A 67 -5.61 2.79 -14.32
CA CYS A 67 -6.21 3.86 -13.52
C CYS A 67 -7.51 3.39 -12.89
N THR A 68 -7.58 3.45 -11.58
CA THR A 68 -8.79 3.17 -10.81
C THR A 68 -9.43 4.47 -10.36
N TRP A 69 -10.74 4.58 -10.54
CA TRP A 69 -11.52 5.76 -10.17
C TRP A 69 -12.59 5.37 -9.16
N ALA A 70 -12.64 6.09 -8.06
CA ALA A 70 -13.70 6.03 -7.07
C ALA A 70 -13.85 7.40 -6.43
N ASP A 71 -15.05 7.73 -5.95
CA ASP A 71 -15.22 8.90 -5.10
C ASP A 71 -14.65 8.65 -3.70
N GLU A 72 -14.44 9.72 -2.95
CA GLU A 72 -13.83 9.64 -1.63
C GLU A 72 -14.68 8.82 -0.65
N GLN A 73 -16.01 8.91 -0.74
CA GLN A 73 -16.92 8.15 0.11
C GLN A 73 -16.75 6.65 -0.12
N ALA A 74 -16.78 6.21 -1.37
CA ALA A 74 -16.58 4.79 -1.70
C ALA A 74 -15.19 4.29 -1.28
N MET A 75 -14.15 5.11 -1.47
CA MET A 75 -12.81 4.78 -1.01
C MET A 75 -12.79 4.54 0.50
N ARG A 76 -13.35 5.45 1.29
CA ARG A 76 -13.31 5.40 2.75
C ARG A 76 -14.23 4.34 3.36
N GLU A 77 -15.42 4.17 2.81
CA GLU A 77 -16.43 3.29 3.40
C GLU A 77 -16.32 1.83 2.95
N ILE A 78 -15.61 1.55 1.85
CA ILE A 78 -15.49 0.21 1.26
C ILE A 78 -14.03 -0.21 1.15
N TYR A 79 -13.25 0.49 0.32
CA TYR A 79 -11.93 0.00 -0.11
C TYR A 79 -10.82 0.21 0.90
N PHE A 80 -10.91 1.24 1.75
CA PHE A 80 -9.92 1.51 2.79
C PHE A 80 -10.19 0.75 4.09
N VAL A 81 -11.45 0.39 4.36
CA VAL A 81 -11.86 -0.26 5.61
C VAL A 81 -11.00 -1.48 5.98
N PRO A 82 -10.66 -2.40 5.05
CA PRO A 82 -9.80 -3.54 5.37
C PRO A 82 -8.42 -3.15 5.89
N PHE A 83 -7.84 -2.12 5.30
CA PHE A 83 -6.51 -1.62 5.67
C PHE A 83 -6.56 -0.79 6.97
N GLU A 84 -7.57 0.07 7.10
CA GLU A 84 -7.77 0.88 8.30
C GLU A 84 -7.91 0.00 9.55
N LYS A 85 -8.75 -1.03 9.49
CA LYS A 85 -8.93 -1.99 10.59
C LYS A 85 -7.64 -2.76 10.90
N ALA A 86 -6.90 -3.19 9.87
CA ALA A 86 -5.62 -3.85 10.08
C ALA A 86 -4.59 -2.95 10.77
N VAL A 87 -4.57 -1.66 10.45
CA VAL A 87 -3.69 -0.68 11.10
C VAL A 87 -4.17 -0.38 12.51
N LYS A 88 -5.42 0.04 12.69
CA LYS A 88 -5.93 0.55 13.96
C LYS A 88 -6.26 -0.54 14.97
N GLU A 89 -6.80 -1.66 14.52
CA GLU A 89 -7.25 -2.75 15.41
C GLU A 89 -6.23 -3.90 15.43
N GLY A 90 -5.58 -4.20 14.29
CA GLY A 90 -4.58 -5.25 14.16
C GLY A 90 -3.18 -4.82 14.57
N GLY A 91 -2.90 -3.51 14.62
CA GLY A 91 -1.59 -2.97 14.95
C GLY A 91 -0.55 -3.19 13.87
N SER A 92 -0.95 -3.19 12.59
CA SER A 92 -0.04 -3.41 11.47
C SER A 92 1.13 -2.42 11.47
N THR A 93 2.34 -2.94 11.36
CA THR A 93 3.58 -2.17 11.26
C THR A 93 4.17 -2.14 9.85
N ALA A 94 3.51 -2.80 8.88
CA ALA A 94 3.95 -2.81 7.49
C ALA A 94 2.77 -2.80 6.52
N VAL A 95 2.94 -2.10 5.38
CA VAL A 95 1.96 -1.98 4.30
C VAL A 95 2.67 -2.12 2.96
N MET A 96 2.04 -2.78 1.99
CA MET A 96 2.50 -2.81 0.60
C MET A 96 1.60 -1.94 -0.26
N SER A 97 2.16 -0.94 -0.93
CA SER A 97 1.42 -0.12 -1.89
C SER A 97 1.09 -0.91 -3.16
N SER A 98 0.02 -0.51 -3.83
CA SER A 98 -0.47 -1.23 -5.01
C SER A 98 0.15 -0.74 -6.33
N TYR A 99 0.01 -1.56 -7.39
CA TYR A 99 0.48 -1.23 -8.74
C TYR A 99 -0.35 -0.16 -9.44
N ASN A 100 -1.68 -0.17 -9.22
CA ASN A 100 -2.59 0.69 -9.95
C ASN A 100 -2.39 2.18 -9.62
N ASN A 101 -2.80 3.01 -10.55
CA ASN A 101 -3.03 4.41 -10.26
C ASN A 101 -4.39 4.61 -9.59
N ILE A 102 -4.48 5.59 -8.70
CA ILE A 102 -5.74 6.16 -8.22
C ILE A 102 -5.90 7.51 -8.93
N GLY A 103 -6.91 7.62 -9.77
CA GLY A 103 -6.92 8.67 -10.78
C GLY A 103 -5.72 8.52 -11.71
N THR A 104 -4.90 9.54 -11.82
CA THR A 104 -3.69 9.56 -12.66
C THR A 104 -2.39 9.39 -11.86
N THR A 105 -2.49 9.20 -10.55
CA THR A 105 -1.32 9.09 -9.67
C THR A 105 -1.13 7.65 -9.23
N TRP A 106 0.05 7.10 -9.44
CA TRP A 106 0.40 5.78 -8.91
C TRP A 106 0.19 5.74 -7.38
N ALA A 107 -0.49 4.70 -6.88
CA ALA A 107 -0.82 4.58 -5.46
C ALA A 107 0.40 4.69 -4.54
N GLY A 108 1.54 4.09 -4.94
CA GLY A 108 2.80 4.17 -4.22
C GLY A 108 3.47 5.55 -4.22
N ALA A 109 3.00 6.48 -5.04
CA ALA A 109 3.48 7.88 -5.10
C ALA A 109 2.41 8.89 -4.67
N SER A 110 1.32 8.43 -4.08
CA SER A 110 0.22 9.28 -3.65
C SER A 110 0.42 9.81 -2.22
N THR A 111 0.80 11.06 -2.09
CA THR A 111 0.88 11.75 -0.78
C THR A 111 -0.47 11.75 -0.06
N ALA A 112 -1.58 11.93 -0.80
CA ALA A 112 -2.92 11.86 -0.24
C ALA A 112 -3.19 10.50 0.42
N LEU A 113 -2.74 9.42 -0.21
CA LEU A 113 -2.92 8.06 0.30
C LEU A 113 -1.94 7.72 1.43
N LEU A 114 -0.63 7.83 1.16
CA LEU A 114 0.41 7.31 2.08
C LEU A 114 0.71 8.26 3.25
N THR A 115 0.70 9.56 3.02
CA THR A 115 0.94 10.53 4.08
C THR A 115 -0.35 10.95 4.78
N ASN A 116 -1.35 11.45 4.01
CA ASN A 116 -2.52 12.03 4.65
C ASN A 116 -3.41 10.97 5.28
N VAL A 117 -3.85 9.97 4.52
CA VAL A 117 -4.74 8.92 5.04
C VAL A 117 -3.99 7.96 5.94
N LEU A 118 -2.97 7.27 5.42
CA LEU A 118 -2.32 6.18 6.15
C LEU A 118 -1.58 6.70 7.41
N ARG A 119 -0.71 7.72 7.28
CA ARG A 119 0.10 8.18 8.41
C ARG A 119 -0.61 9.18 9.29
N ASN A 120 -1.20 10.23 8.72
CA ASN A 120 -1.76 11.32 9.52
C ASN A 120 -3.13 10.97 10.11
N GLU A 121 -4.05 10.39 9.32
CA GLU A 121 -5.40 10.08 9.82
C GLU A 121 -5.43 8.76 10.61
N TRP A 122 -4.73 7.71 10.15
CA TRP A 122 -4.75 6.42 10.83
C TRP A 122 -3.65 6.24 11.87
N GLY A 123 -2.66 7.13 11.90
CA GLY A 123 -1.55 7.09 12.87
C GLY A 123 -0.52 5.99 12.57
N PHE A 124 -0.43 5.54 11.31
CA PHE A 124 0.53 4.51 10.91
C PHE A 124 1.97 5.03 10.96
N ILE A 125 2.83 4.37 11.73
CA ILE A 125 4.25 4.73 11.90
C ILE A 125 5.22 3.72 11.28
N GLY A 126 4.70 2.67 10.66
CA GLY A 126 5.49 1.57 10.14
C GLY A 126 6.06 1.80 8.74
N THR A 127 6.54 0.71 8.16
CA THR A 127 7.18 0.68 6.83
C THR A 127 6.15 0.55 5.71
N VAL A 128 6.36 1.28 4.61
CA VAL A 128 5.59 1.13 3.37
C VAL A 128 6.52 0.65 2.28
N ILE A 129 6.31 -0.58 1.81
CA ILE A 129 7.04 -1.15 0.68
C ILE A 129 6.24 -0.99 -0.61
N THR A 130 6.90 -0.87 -1.75
CA THR A 130 6.23 -0.95 -3.05
C THR A 130 5.78 -2.39 -3.32
N ASP A 131 4.82 -2.59 -4.23
CA ASP A 131 4.69 -3.87 -4.92
C ASP A 131 5.95 -4.11 -5.79
N ASN A 132 6.08 -5.29 -6.40
CA ASN A 132 7.26 -5.66 -7.16
C ASN A 132 7.59 -4.63 -8.25
N ASN A 133 8.77 -4.03 -8.19
CA ASN A 133 9.21 -2.95 -9.08
C ASN A 133 10.11 -3.47 -10.22
N GLU A 134 9.84 -4.65 -10.73
CA GLU A 134 10.56 -5.17 -11.89
C GLU A 134 10.14 -4.42 -13.16
N GLU A 135 11.02 -3.52 -13.65
CA GLU A 135 10.92 -2.89 -14.97
C GLU A 135 9.67 -2.02 -15.26
N HIS A 136 8.92 -1.62 -14.23
CA HIS A 136 7.74 -0.78 -14.43
C HIS A 136 8.12 0.70 -14.35
N GLY A 137 8.33 1.33 -15.49
CA GLY A 137 8.79 2.73 -15.59
C GLY A 137 7.87 3.79 -14.97
N PHE A 138 6.62 3.44 -14.64
CA PHE A 138 5.71 4.35 -13.94
C PHE A 138 5.91 4.38 -12.42
N MET A 139 6.59 3.39 -11.85
CA MET A 139 6.87 3.32 -10.41
C MET A 139 8.09 4.19 -10.07
N ASP A 140 7.85 5.49 -10.00
CA ASP A 140 8.85 6.49 -9.64
C ASP A 140 9.16 6.43 -8.15
N ILE A 141 10.33 5.90 -7.81
CA ILE A 141 10.74 5.67 -6.41
C ILE A 141 11.01 6.95 -5.63
N GLU A 142 11.49 8.02 -6.30
CA GLU A 142 11.69 9.31 -5.64
C GLU A 142 10.34 9.89 -5.21
N LYS A 143 9.34 9.81 -6.08
CA LYS A 143 7.97 10.20 -5.73
C LYS A 143 7.39 9.32 -4.63
N ALA A 144 7.70 8.02 -4.62
CA ALA A 144 7.26 7.13 -3.54
C ALA A 144 7.82 7.57 -2.18
N VAL A 145 9.11 7.88 -2.09
CA VAL A 145 9.71 8.41 -0.86
C VAL A 145 9.08 9.74 -0.45
N LEU A 146 8.90 10.67 -1.40
CA LEU A 146 8.23 11.95 -1.14
C LEU A 146 6.79 11.77 -0.62
N ALA A 147 6.11 10.73 -1.06
CA ALA A 147 4.75 10.41 -0.64
C ALA A 147 4.66 9.67 0.71
N GLY A 148 5.77 9.23 1.29
CA GLY A 148 5.82 8.51 2.57
C GLY A 148 6.13 7.01 2.46
N GLY A 149 6.56 6.53 1.28
CA GLY A 149 7.12 5.20 1.08
C GLY A 149 8.49 5.06 1.73
N THR A 150 8.86 3.84 2.14
CA THR A 150 10.13 3.58 2.84
C THR A 150 11.02 2.55 2.16
N ASN A 151 10.43 1.57 1.50
CA ASN A 151 11.13 0.42 0.94
C ASN A 151 10.73 0.13 -0.50
N LEU A 152 11.65 -0.45 -1.25
CA LEU A 152 11.39 -1.01 -2.58
C LEU A 152 11.39 -2.53 -2.50
N LEU A 153 10.38 -3.16 -3.10
CA LEU A 153 10.38 -4.60 -3.32
C LEU A 153 10.99 -4.88 -4.69
N PHE A 154 12.18 -5.42 -4.69
CA PHE A 154 13.04 -5.65 -5.84
C PHE A 154 13.28 -4.40 -6.71
N GLY A 155 14.50 -4.19 -7.08
CA GLY A 155 14.90 -3.20 -8.05
C GLY A 155 16.12 -3.75 -8.79
N TRP A 156 16.04 -3.86 -10.10
CA TRP A 156 17.20 -4.15 -10.92
C TRP A 156 18.03 -2.86 -11.04
N GLY A 157 19.30 -2.94 -10.65
CA GLY A 157 20.23 -1.83 -10.71
C GLY A 157 20.21 -0.90 -9.51
N THR A 158 21.21 -0.06 -9.44
CA THR A 158 21.31 1.00 -8.43
C THR A 158 20.31 2.10 -8.78
N LYS A 159 19.21 2.16 -8.06
CA LYS A 159 18.33 3.34 -8.09
C LYS A 159 19.00 4.43 -7.27
N THR A 160 19.30 5.55 -7.88
CA THR A 160 19.88 6.70 -7.19
C THR A 160 18.77 7.62 -6.69
N PHE A 161 18.97 8.20 -5.52
CA PHE A 161 18.10 9.24 -4.96
C PHE A 161 18.74 10.62 -5.13
N ASP A 162 19.41 10.83 -6.27
CA ASP A 162 20.25 12.01 -6.49
C ASP A 162 19.44 13.30 -6.43
N ASN A 163 18.22 13.31 -7.02
CA ASN A 163 17.39 14.51 -6.95
C ASN A 163 16.86 14.78 -5.54
N LEU A 164 16.48 13.74 -4.80
CA LEU A 164 16.04 13.90 -3.39
C LEU A 164 17.17 14.42 -2.51
N SER A 165 18.38 13.92 -2.71
CA SER A 165 19.55 14.31 -1.90
C SER A 165 19.93 15.79 -2.06
N GLN A 166 19.51 16.42 -3.17
CA GLN A 166 19.84 17.82 -3.48
C GLN A 166 18.83 18.83 -2.91
N THR A 167 17.72 18.39 -2.35
CA THR A 167 16.69 19.27 -1.79
C THR A 167 16.49 19.06 -0.31
N ALA A 168 16.20 20.13 0.44
CA ALA A 168 15.92 20.02 1.87
C ALA A 168 14.74 19.11 2.19
N THR A 169 13.67 19.19 1.38
CA THR A 169 12.50 18.32 1.50
C THR A 169 12.86 16.87 1.22
N GLY A 170 13.62 16.60 0.16
CA GLY A 170 14.05 15.24 -0.17
C GLY A 170 14.91 14.62 0.93
N GLN A 171 15.89 15.38 1.46
CA GLN A 171 16.73 14.94 2.58
C GLN A 171 15.92 14.65 3.84
N LEU A 172 14.89 15.47 4.14
CA LEU A 172 13.98 15.21 5.25
C LEU A 172 13.21 13.91 5.04
N LYS A 173 12.61 13.73 3.87
CA LYS A 173 11.83 12.54 3.55
C LYS A 173 12.67 11.26 3.51
N MET A 174 13.91 11.32 3.06
CA MET A 174 14.83 10.18 3.13
C MET A 174 15.16 9.81 4.58
N ARG A 175 15.32 10.80 5.48
CA ARG A 175 15.51 10.53 6.92
C ARG A 175 14.26 9.98 7.59
N GLU A 176 13.07 10.42 7.20
CA GLU A 176 11.80 9.87 7.70
C GLU A 176 11.58 8.43 7.22
N ALA A 177 12.14 8.06 6.08
CA ALA A 177 12.01 6.73 5.50
C ALA A 177 13.03 5.71 6.06
N ALA A 178 14.12 6.17 6.66
CA ALA A 178 15.19 5.34 7.20
C ALA A 178 14.90 4.86 8.63
#